data_aeeac583b05d51d08019a2c662246e40
#
_entry.id   aeeac583b05d51d08019a2c662246e40
#
_cell.length_a   1.000
_cell.length_b   1.000
_cell.length_c   1.000
_cell.angle_alpha   90.00
_cell.angle_beta   90.00
_cell.angle_gamma   90.00
#
_symmetry.space_group_name_H-M   'P 1'
#
loop_
_entity.id
_entity.type
_entity.pdbx_description
1 polymer ?
#
loop_
_entity_poly.entity_id
_entity_poly.type
_entity_poly.pdbx_seq_one_letter_code
_entity_poly.pdbx_strand_id
1 'polypeptide(L)'
;MNEHLFYKFYQKTPLERKNILTNLSHLSDEKKSNLLTGFNLPETVANQMIENQIGLYDLPLGIVPEVTVNGITYTVPMVTEEPSVIAAASNGCKIVHRSGGFTTTQEKREMIGEIAIYDSPYSIEEIEEKLSKEIEHLFSIAHEAHPSIVKRGGGIQSIWVEEKKHPNHTFYVFYISVDTKEAMGANILNTILEALVSPIETFTNGTCIMAILSNLATHSVVTTTCRIPFEQLETKTISGEEIARRIEIASELSQVDPYRAATHNKGIMNGIDAVVIATGNDWRAIEAGAHAYATLNGTYQPFSKWYIHDDKVLVGTLSIPMPIGTVGGSIAIHPAAQFAHELLMNPSAKELAAIIASIGLAQNFAALKALVTDGIQKGHMNLQVKSLALTAGATEEEIPQIVQLMKEQKHLNLETVQKILESIR
;
A
#
# COMPACT_ATOMS: atom_id res chain seq x y z
N MET A 1 -5.71 -24.99 -4.55
CA MET A 1 -6.90 -24.15 -4.81
C MET A 1 -7.21 -24.29 -6.31
N ASN A 2 -8.48 -24.42 -6.70
CA ASN A 2 -8.84 -24.78 -8.07
C ASN A 2 -8.39 -23.70 -9.08
N GLU A 3 -7.38 -23.98 -9.92
CA GLU A 3 -6.94 -23.12 -11.03
C GLU A 3 -8.09 -22.68 -11.98
N HIS A 4 -9.24 -23.34 -11.90
CA HIS A 4 -10.44 -23.03 -12.70
C HIS A 4 -11.36 -21.98 -12.08
N LEU A 5 -11.24 -21.65 -10.77
CA LEU A 5 -12.22 -20.78 -10.10
C LEU A 5 -12.23 -19.37 -10.69
N PHE A 6 -11.07 -18.81 -10.97
CA PHE A 6 -10.88 -17.47 -11.51
C PHE A 6 -10.64 -17.42 -13.02
N TYR A 7 -10.88 -18.54 -13.74
CA TYR A 7 -10.68 -18.57 -15.18
C TYR A 7 -11.56 -17.51 -15.87
N LYS A 8 -10.92 -16.62 -16.65
CA LYS A 8 -11.57 -15.49 -17.34
C LYS A 8 -12.49 -14.65 -16.43
N PHE A 9 -12.13 -14.48 -15.17
CA PHE A 9 -12.91 -13.74 -14.19
C PHE A 9 -13.29 -12.32 -14.66
N TYR A 10 -12.38 -11.64 -15.36
CA TYR A 10 -12.60 -10.31 -15.93
C TYR A 10 -13.69 -10.25 -17.03
N GLN A 11 -14.06 -11.37 -17.63
CA GLN A 11 -15.11 -11.46 -18.65
C GLN A 11 -16.51 -11.71 -18.06
N LYS A 12 -16.59 -12.06 -16.79
CA LYS A 12 -17.84 -12.37 -16.10
C LYS A 12 -18.57 -11.10 -15.67
N THR A 13 -19.88 -11.19 -15.55
CA THR A 13 -20.72 -10.12 -15.01
C THR A 13 -20.39 -9.86 -13.53
N PRO A 14 -20.73 -8.68 -12.98
CA PRO A 14 -20.54 -8.42 -11.54
C PRO A 14 -21.22 -9.46 -10.64
N LEU A 15 -22.43 -9.90 -10.97
CA LEU A 15 -23.14 -10.93 -10.20
C LEU A 15 -22.44 -12.29 -10.25
N GLU A 16 -21.98 -12.73 -11.43
CA GLU A 16 -21.23 -13.99 -11.56
C GLU A 16 -19.91 -13.93 -10.76
N ARG A 17 -19.22 -12.78 -10.75
CA ARG A 17 -18.00 -12.60 -9.94
C ARG A 17 -18.29 -12.71 -8.44
N LYS A 18 -19.37 -12.08 -7.97
CA LYS A 18 -19.82 -12.20 -6.57
C LYS A 18 -20.14 -13.66 -6.22
N ASN A 19 -20.89 -14.36 -7.07
CA ASN A 19 -21.24 -15.78 -6.86
C ASN A 19 -20.01 -16.69 -6.83
N ILE A 20 -18.96 -16.40 -7.60
CA ILE A 20 -17.69 -17.15 -7.52
C ILE A 20 -17.05 -16.96 -6.14
N LEU A 21 -17.02 -15.75 -5.62
CA LEU A 21 -16.43 -15.47 -4.31
C LEU A 21 -17.21 -16.09 -3.17
N THR A 22 -18.56 -16.21 -3.27
CA THR A 22 -19.36 -16.88 -2.24
C THR A 22 -19.05 -18.38 -2.10
N ASN A 23 -18.38 -18.99 -3.09
CA ASN A 23 -17.91 -20.38 -3.01
C ASN A 23 -16.59 -20.54 -2.21
N LEU A 24 -15.96 -19.45 -1.81
CA LEU A 24 -14.77 -19.52 -0.95
C LEU A 24 -15.17 -19.99 0.46
N SER A 25 -14.57 -21.10 0.90
CA SER A 25 -14.96 -21.78 2.14
C SER A 25 -14.60 -21.01 3.41
N HIS A 26 -13.62 -20.09 3.32
CA HIS A 26 -13.17 -19.28 4.45
C HIS A 26 -14.01 -18.02 4.68
N LEU A 27 -14.91 -17.66 3.76
CA LEU A 27 -15.84 -16.55 3.96
C LEU A 27 -17.05 -17.00 4.79
N SER A 28 -17.37 -16.23 5.82
CA SER A 28 -18.57 -16.41 6.63
C SER A 28 -19.85 -16.12 5.83
N ASP A 29 -20.98 -16.69 6.27
CA ASP A 29 -22.27 -16.47 5.60
C ASP A 29 -22.69 -14.98 5.66
N GLU A 30 -22.33 -14.27 6.72
CA GLU A 30 -22.54 -12.82 6.83
C GLU A 30 -21.81 -12.07 5.71
N LYS A 31 -20.50 -12.35 5.51
CA LYS A 31 -19.70 -11.67 4.49
C LYS A 31 -20.12 -12.06 3.07
N LYS A 32 -20.58 -13.30 2.86
CA LYS A 32 -21.19 -13.72 1.59
C LYS A 32 -22.48 -12.96 1.30
N SER A 33 -23.33 -12.78 2.32
CA SER A 33 -24.55 -11.98 2.19
C SER A 33 -24.23 -10.52 1.87
N ASN A 34 -23.32 -9.89 2.61
CA ASN A 34 -22.90 -8.52 2.37
C ASN A 34 -22.32 -8.31 0.96
N LEU A 35 -21.57 -9.29 0.44
CA LEU A 35 -21.05 -9.25 -0.93
C LEU A 35 -22.19 -9.23 -1.98
N LEU A 36 -23.26 -9.97 -1.77
CA LEU A 36 -24.38 -10.05 -2.70
C LEU A 36 -25.28 -8.81 -2.63
N THR A 37 -25.58 -8.33 -1.42
CA THR A 37 -26.52 -7.22 -1.17
C THR A 37 -25.87 -5.83 -1.26
N GLY A 38 -24.54 -5.77 -1.15
CA GLY A 38 -23.73 -4.53 -1.07
C GLY A 38 -23.17 -4.29 0.33
N PHE A 39 -22.04 -3.60 0.39
CA PHE A 39 -21.36 -3.23 1.65
C PHE A 39 -21.88 -1.86 2.12
N ASN A 40 -23.09 -1.84 2.65
CA ASN A 40 -23.69 -0.59 3.13
C ASN A 40 -23.07 -0.19 4.46
N LEU A 41 -22.31 0.92 4.48
CA LEU A 41 -21.93 1.58 5.72
C LEU A 41 -23.17 2.30 6.28
N PRO A 42 -23.66 1.92 7.49
CA PRO A 42 -24.83 2.60 8.05
C PRO A 42 -24.55 4.09 8.27
N GLU A 43 -25.54 4.94 7.94
CA GLU A 43 -25.39 6.39 8.08
C GLU A 43 -25.06 6.81 9.53
N THR A 44 -25.64 6.12 10.50
CA THR A 44 -25.32 6.32 11.92
C THR A 44 -23.85 6.03 12.27
N VAL A 45 -23.23 5.06 11.60
CA VAL A 45 -21.80 4.76 11.75
C VAL A 45 -20.97 5.81 11.04
N ALA A 46 -21.32 6.16 9.80
CA ALA A 46 -20.61 7.19 9.02
C ALA A 46 -20.56 8.54 9.77
N ASN A 47 -21.68 8.94 10.41
CA ASN A 47 -21.76 10.16 11.22
C ASN A 47 -20.89 10.11 12.50
N GLN A 48 -20.48 8.92 12.95
CA GLN A 48 -19.53 8.76 14.07
C GLN A 48 -18.07 8.71 13.59
N MET A 49 -17.84 8.49 12.30
CA MET A 49 -16.49 8.40 11.74
C MET A 49 -15.89 9.76 11.42
N ILE A 50 -16.73 10.71 10.99
CA ILE A 50 -16.29 12.07 10.62
C ILE A 50 -17.32 13.12 11.07
N GLU A 51 -16.82 14.34 11.31
CA GLU A 51 -17.65 15.51 11.61
C GLU A 51 -18.33 16.02 10.34
N ASN A 52 -19.53 16.65 10.51
CA ASN A 52 -20.30 17.26 9.43
C ASN A 52 -20.61 16.33 8.25
N GLN A 53 -20.82 15.06 8.51
CA GLN A 53 -21.13 14.04 7.50
C GLN A 53 -22.43 14.40 6.76
N ILE A 54 -22.43 14.39 5.42
CA ILE A 54 -23.57 14.72 4.55
C ILE A 54 -23.96 13.58 3.60
N GLY A 55 -23.16 12.52 3.53
CA GLY A 55 -23.40 11.39 2.65
C GLY A 55 -22.23 10.43 2.58
N LEU A 56 -22.32 9.43 1.74
CA LEU A 56 -21.24 8.46 1.46
C LEU A 56 -20.66 8.77 0.07
N TYR A 57 -19.37 8.56 -0.07
CA TYR A 57 -18.67 8.60 -1.35
C TYR A 57 -18.11 7.22 -1.66
N ASP A 58 -18.69 6.56 -2.67
CA ASP A 58 -18.38 5.18 -3.01
C ASP A 58 -17.22 5.09 -4.02
N LEU A 59 -16.29 4.18 -3.75
CA LEU A 59 -15.25 3.77 -4.68
C LEU A 59 -15.45 2.31 -5.11
N PRO A 60 -15.13 1.96 -6.38
CA PRO A 60 -15.23 0.59 -6.85
C PRO A 60 -14.29 -0.37 -6.10
N LEU A 61 -14.82 -1.51 -5.66
CA LEU A 61 -14.07 -2.61 -5.07
C LEU A 61 -13.91 -3.75 -6.08
N GLY A 62 -12.69 -4.15 -6.36
CA GLY A 62 -12.36 -5.30 -7.17
C GLY A 62 -11.38 -6.23 -6.48
N ILE A 63 -10.91 -7.26 -7.19
CA ILE A 63 -9.96 -8.24 -6.65
C ILE A 63 -8.82 -8.54 -7.62
N VAL A 64 -7.66 -8.88 -7.05
CA VAL A 64 -6.57 -9.57 -7.75
C VAL A 64 -6.56 -11.02 -7.26
N PRO A 65 -6.89 -11.99 -8.11
CA PRO A 65 -6.80 -13.40 -7.76
C PRO A 65 -5.35 -13.89 -7.81
N GLU A 66 -5.08 -15.00 -7.10
CA GLU A 66 -3.83 -15.78 -7.22
C GLU A 66 -2.55 -14.98 -6.91
N VAL A 67 -2.55 -14.23 -5.82
CA VAL A 67 -1.36 -13.53 -5.30
C VAL A 67 -0.61 -14.46 -4.34
N THR A 68 0.52 -15.00 -4.77
CA THR A 68 1.30 -15.91 -3.94
C THR A 68 2.42 -15.16 -3.22
N VAL A 69 2.36 -15.16 -1.88
CA VAL A 69 3.35 -14.52 -1.00
C VAL A 69 3.80 -15.55 0.04
N ASN A 70 5.11 -15.78 0.14
CA ASN A 70 5.71 -16.74 1.07
C ASN A 70 5.05 -18.14 0.99
N GLY A 71 4.68 -18.58 -0.21
CA GLY A 71 4.05 -19.88 -0.46
C GLY A 71 2.54 -19.95 -0.22
N ILE A 72 1.90 -18.90 0.29
CA ILE A 72 0.45 -18.83 0.49
C ILE A 72 -0.17 -18.00 -0.65
N THR A 73 -1.27 -18.51 -1.22
CA THR A 73 -1.99 -17.82 -2.30
C THR A 73 -3.22 -17.12 -1.77
N TYR A 74 -3.29 -15.81 -1.99
CA TYR A 74 -4.36 -14.93 -1.54
C TYR A 74 -5.21 -14.44 -2.71
N THR A 75 -6.47 -14.09 -2.42
CA THR A 75 -7.33 -13.25 -3.25
C THR A 75 -7.35 -11.86 -2.63
N VAL A 76 -6.72 -10.88 -3.30
CA VAL A 76 -6.46 -9.57 -2.70
C VAL A 76 -7.51 -8.55 -3.15
N PRO A 77 -8.25 -7.93 -2.22
CA PRO A 77 -9.19 -6.85 -2.52
C PRO A 77 -8.44 -5.55 -2.83
N MET A 78 -8.97 -4.77 -3.77
CA MET A 78 -8.44 -3.46 -4.15
C MET A 78 -9.59 -2.48 -4.37
N VAL A 79 -9.48 -1.29 -3.78
CA VAL A 79 -10.42 -0.16 -3.96
C VAL A 79 -9.71 0.95 -4.72
N THR A 80 -10.24 1.32 -5.88
CA THR A 80 -9.64 2.37 -6.72
C THR A 80 -10.67 2.89 -7.74
N GLU A 81 -10.53 4.16 -8.12
CA GLU A 81 -11.29 4.79 -9.19
C GLU A 81 -10.58 4.72 -10.56
N GLU A 82 -9.26 4.47 -10.55
CA GLU A 82 -8.44 4.53 -11.77
C GLU A 82 -8.59 3.24 -12.59
N PRO A 83 -8.96 3.32 -13.88
CA PRO A 83 -8.97 2.17 -14.77
C PRO A 83 -7.58 1.53 -14.90
N SER A 84 -7.55 0.24 -15.13
CA SER A 84 -6.35 -0.59 -15.38
C SER A 84 -5.50 -0.92 -14.16
N VAL A 85 -5.66 -0.30 -13.00
CA VAL A 85 -4.88 -0.60 -11.80
C VAL A 85 -5.03 -2.08 -11.41
N ILE A 86 -6.25 -2.54 -11.23
CA ILE A 86 -6.53 -3.96 -10.87
C ILE A 86 -6.10 -4.92 -11.99
N ALA A 87 -6.28 -4.52 -13.25
CA ALA A 87 -5.88 -5.35 -14.39
C ALA A 87 -4.35 -5.51 -14.48
N ALA A 88 -3.60 -4.44 -14.24
CA ALA A 88 -2.15 -4.45 -14.21
C ALA A 88 -1.61 -5.30 -13.05
N ALA A 89 -2.11 -5.09 -11.82
CA ALA A 89 -1.78 -5.91 -10.66
C ALA A 89 -2.08 -7.40 -10.93
N SER A 90 -3.27 -7.72 -11.48
CA SER A 90 -3.65 -9.10 -11.81
C SER A 90 -2.71 -9.75 -12.82
N ASN A 91 -2.31 -9.00 -13.85
CA ASN A 91 -1.38 -9.52 -14.86
C ASN A 91 0.03 -9.74 -14.26
N GLY A 92 0.52 -8.77 -13.48
CA GLY A 92 1.81 -8.88 -12.78
C GLY A 92 1.83 -10.06 -11.81
N CYS A 93 0.83 -10.14 -10.93
CA CYS A 93 0.72 -11.24 -9.96
C CYS A 93 0.62 -12.62 -10.62
N LYS A 94 -0.12 -12.74 -11.73
CA LYS A 94 -0.23 -14.00 -12.47
C LYS A 94 1.10 -14.48 -13.02
N ILE A 95 1.93 -13.58 -13.55
CA ILE A 95 3.26 -13.93 -14.06
C ILE A 95 4.15 -14.35 -12.90
N VAL A 96 4.16 -13.59 -11.81
CA VAL A 96 4.96 -13.90 -10.61
C VAL A 96 4.49 -15.19 -9.94
N HIS A 97 3.18 -15.43 -9.82
CA HIS A 97 2.61 -16.68 -9.30
C HIS A 97 3.15 -17.91 -10.06
N ARG A 98 3.14 -17.87 -11.39
CA ARG A 98 3.70 -18.93 -12.26
C ARG A 98 5.21 -19.11 -12.11
N SER A 99 5.89 -18.09 -11.62
CA SER A 99 7.33 -18.04 -11.39
C SER A 99 7.74 -18.40 -9.94
N GLY A 100 6.79 -18.83 -9.10
CA GLY A 100 7.03 -19.23 -7.71
C GLY A 100 6.53 -18.26 -6.64
N GLY A 101 6.00 -17.08 -7.04
CA GLY A 101 5.44 -16.11 -6.12
C GLY A 101 6.45 -15.07 -5.61
N PHE A 102 6.01 -14.34 -4.59
CA PHE A 102 6.83 -13.35 -3.88
C PHE A 102 7.40 -13.94 -2.60
N THR A 103 8.62 -13.52 -2.25
CA THR A 103 9.22 -13.75 -0.92
C THR A 103 9.39 -12.42 -0.22
N THR A 104 9.12 -12.37 1.08
CA THR A 104 9.18 -11.14 1.84
C THR A 104 9.99 -11.27 3.11
N THR A 105 10.66 -10.19 3.51
CA THR A 105 11.33 -10.05 4.79
C THR A 105 10.88 -8.76 5.47
N GLN A 106 10.74 -8.82 6.79
CA GLN A 106 10.49 -7.67 7.65
C GLN A 106 11.19 -7.94 8.99
N GLU A 107 12.29 -7.25 9.24
CA GLU A 107 13.11 -7.45 10.43
C GLU A 107 12.43 -6.90 11.68
N LYS A 108 11.91 -5.68 11.59
CA LYS A 108 11.22 -5.00 12.67
C LYS A 108 9.82 -4.57 12.24
N ARG A 109 8.94 -4.46 13.20
CA ARG A 109 7.60 -3.89 13.05
C ARG A 109 7.31 -2.99 14.24
N GLU A 110 7.94 -1.83 14.22
CA GLU A 110 7.87 -0.84 15.28
C GLU A 110 7.47 0.50 14.69
N MET A 111 6.65 1.25 15.42
CA MET A 111 6.35 2.64 15.11
C MET A 111 7.35 3.55 15.84
N ILE A 112 7.67 4.67 15.21
CA ILE A 112 8.56 5.69 15.79
C ILE A 112 7.71 6.91 16.14
N GLY A 113 7.93 7.45 17.35
CA GLY A 113 7.42 8.74 17.77
C GLY A 113 8.54 9.64 18.22
N GLU A 114 8.23 10.90 18.37
CA GLU A 114 9.20 11.94 18.73
C GLU A 114 8.68 12.82 19.87
N ILE A 115 9.60 13.18 20.79
CA ILE A 115 9.40 14.20 21.80
C ILE A 115 10.46 15.27 21.55
N ALA A 116 10.04 16.46 21.14
CA ALA A 116 10.93 17.55 20.79
C ALA A 116 11.10 18.53 21.95
N ILE A 117 12.33 18.65 22.45
CA ILE A 117 12.73 19.54 23.54
C ILE A 117 13.55 20.71 22.98
N TYR A 118 13.32 21.91 23.49
CA TYR A 118 14.15 23.09 23.22
C TYR A 118 14.53 23.80 24.52
N ASP A 119 15.38 24.82 24.45
CA ASP A 119 15.88 25.62 25.57
C ASP A 119 16.52 24.79 26.70
N SER A 120 17.08 23.62 26.39
CA SER A 120 17.90 22.88 27.35
C SER A 120 19.28 23.54 27.47
N PRO A 121 19.81 23.69 28.72
CA PRO A 121 21.15 24.24 28.93
C PRO A 121 22.27 23.21 28.70
N TYR A 122 21.94 21.95 28.45
CA TYR A 122 22.90 20.86 28.34
C TYR A 122 23.33 20.60 26.90
N SER A 123 24.54 20.06 26.71
CA SER A 123 25.00 19.55 25.41
C SER A 123 24.34 18.20 25.10
N ILE A 124 24.48 17.74 23.84
CA ILE A 124 23.93 16.44 23.43
C ILE A 124 24.58 15.30 24.22
N GLU A 125 25.87 15.37 24.51
CA GLU A 125 26.60 14.35 25.27
C GLU A 125 26.10 14.29 26.73
N GLU A 126 25.81 15.44 27.36
CA GLU A 126 25.22 15.49 28.70
C GLU A 126 23.80 14.93 28.73
N ILE A 127 23.01 15.19 27.68
CA ILE A 127 21.65 14.64 27.53
C ILE A 127 21.69 13.14 27.32
N GLU A 128 22.59 12.63 26.49
CA GLU A 128 22.79 11.17 26.29
C GLU A 128 23.20 10.47 27.58
N GLU A 129 24.11 11.08 28.37
CA GLU A 129 24.50 10.54 29.65
C GLU A 129 23.30 10.49 30.65
N LYS A 130 22.50 11.55 30.67
CA LYS A 130 21.29 11.62 31.54
C LYS A 130 20.25 10.61 31.07
N LEU A 131 19.99 10.50 29.75
CA LEU A 131 19.09 9.51 29.19
C LEU A 131 19.50 8.08 29.57
N SER A 132 20.80 7.77 29.51
CA SER A 132 21.30 6.44 29.88
C SER A 132 21.01 6.06 31.35
N LYS A 133 20.98 7.05 32.24
CA LYS A 133 20.66 6.86 33.67
C LYS A 133 19.17 6.71 33.95
N GLU A 134 18.34 7.34 33.10
CA GLU A 134 16.88 7.37 33.26
C GLU A 134 16.17 6.30 32.42
N ILE A 135 16.88 5.54 31.59
CA ILE A 135 16.29 4.64 30.56
C ILE A 135 15.30 3.64 31.17
N GLU A 136 15.67 2.98 32.29
CA GLU A 136 14.81 1.99 32.96
C GLU A 136 13.55 2.61 33.52
N HIS A 137 13.69 3.83 34.09
CA HIS A 137 12.56 4.58 34.61
C HIS A 137 11.59 5.00 33.51
N LEU A 138 12.10 5.48 32.35
CA LEU A 138 11.30 5.85 31.22
C LEU A 138 10.55 4.63 30.63
N PHE A 139 11.20 3.46 30.60
CA PHE A 139 10.55 2.22 30.19
C PHE A 139 9.41 1.82 31.15
N SER A 140 9.60 1.98 32.45
CA SER A 140 8.53 1.72 33.43
C SER A 140 7.32 2.61 33.22
N ILE A 141 7.54 3.93 33.02
CA ILE A 141 6.47 4.90 32.76
C ILE A 141 5.73 4.53 31.44
N ALA A 142 6.48 4.20 30.39
CA ALA A 142 5.89 3.79 29.12
C ALA A 142 5.01 2.54 29.23
N HIS A 143 5.43 1.55 30.04
CA HIS A 143 4.67 0.34 30.32
C HIS A 143 3.40 0.64 31.12
N GLU A 144 3.48 1.53 32.10
CA GLU A 144 2.33 1.96 32.92
C GLU A 144 1.33 2.79 32.09
N ALA A 145 1.82 3.59 31.15
CA ALA A 145 0.97 4.41 30.28
C ALA A 145 0.08 3.55 29.37
N HIS A 146 0.56 2.39 28.90
CA HIS A 146 -0.22 1.52 28.02
C HIS A 146 -0.11 0.02 28.37
N PRO A 147 -0.68 -0.43 29.51
CA PRO A 147 -0.49 -1.82 29.98
C PRO A 147 -1.03 -2.88 29.03
N SER A 148 -2.04 -2.53 28.23
CA SER A 148 -2.69 -3.49 27.33
C SER A 148 -1.79 -3.92 26.16
N ILE A 149 -0.88 -3.07 25.68
CA ILE A 149 0.09 -3.45 24.63
C ILE A 149 1.19 -4.33 25.23
N VAL A 150 1.61 -4.04 26.46
CA VAL A 150 2.59 -4.84 27.19
C VAL A 150 2.09 -6.27 27.41
N LYS A 151 0.82 -6.42 27.85
CA LYS A 151 0.17 -7.74 28.01
C LYS A 151 0.12 -8.55 26.71
N ARG A 152 0.11 -7.90 25.55
CA ARG A 152 0.16 -8.52 24.22
C ARG A 152 1.60 -8.79 23.76
N GLY A 153 2.60 -8.49 24.58
CA GLY A 153 4.02 -8.69 24.26
C GLY A 153 4.63 -7.62 23.38
N GLY A 154 4.01 -6.45 23.27
CA GLY A 154 4.52 -5.26 22.62
C GLY A 154 4.97 -4.20 23.63
N GLY A 155 4.94 -2.93 23.22
CA GLY A 155 5.35 -1.79 24.01
C GLY A 155 6.68 -1.19 23.57
N ILE A 156 7.24 -0.32 24.39
CA ILE A 156 8.48 0.40 24.07
C ILE A 156 9.65 -0.55 23.81
N GLN A 157 10.47 -0.25 22.78
CA GLN A 157 11.62 -1.07 22.37
C GLN A 157 12.94 -0.31 22.52
N SER A 158 12.98 0.98 22.19
CA SER A 158 14.18 1.80 22.31
C SER A 158 13.84 3.28 22.46
N ILE A 159 14.80 4.03 23.04
CA ILE A 159 14.80 5.48 23.07
C ILE A 159 16.21 5.93 22.67
N TRP A 160 16.28 6.92 21.79
CA TRP A 160 17.52 7.62 21.45
C TRP A 160 17.24 9.10 21.26
N VAL A 161 18.28 9.94 21.29
CA VAL A 161 18.14 11.38 21.14
C VAL A 161 19.07 11.89 20.04
N GLU A 162 18.62 12.88 19.29
CA GLU A 162 19.42 13.56 18.28
C GLU A 162 19.33 15.08 18.45
N GLU A 163 20.47 15.77 18.27
CA GLU A 163 20.48 17.22 18.20
C GLU A 163 20.09 17.69 16.80
N LYS A 164 19.16 18.64 16.71
CA LYS A 164 18.71 19.27 15.46
C LYS A 164 18.95 20.78 15.57
N LYS A 165 19.80 21.32 14.68
CA LYS A 165 20.18 22.75 14.70
C LYS A 165 19.38 23.54 13.66
N HIS A 166 18.67 24.56 14.11
CA HIS A 166 18.10 25.61 13.30
C HIS A 166 18.83 26.93 13.65
N PRO A 167 18.93 27.93 12.74
CA PRO A 167 19.61 29.18 13.03
C PRO A 167 19.15 29.88 14.34
N ASN A 168 17.92 29.71 14.73
CA ASN A 168 17.34 30.37 15.90
C ASN A 168 17.24 29.49 17.15
N HIS A 169 17.29 28.15 17.01
CA HIS A 169 17.05 27.21 18.08
C HIS A 169 17.84 25.93 17.92
N THR A 170 18.25 25.33 19.02
CA THR A 170 18.69 23.95 19.06
C THR A 170 17.56 23.09 19.65
N PHE A 171 17.24 21.99 18.98
CA PHE A 171 16.27 21.02 19.44
C PHE A 171 16.97 19.72 19.80
N TYR A 172 16.51 19.07 20.85
CA TYR A 172 16.84 17.71 21.20
C TYR A 172 15.61 16.85 20.97
N VAL A 173 15.66 16.02 19.95
CA VAL A 173 14.52 15.17 19.57
C VAL A 173 14.76 13.76 20.09
N PHE A 174 13.94 13.37 21.05
CA PHE A 174 13.91 12.01 21.58
C PHE A 174 13.03 11.17 20.67
N TYR A 175 13.59 10.17 20.04
CA TYR A 175 12.87 9.19 19.26
C TYR A 175 12.59 7.96 20.09
N ILE A 176 11.36 7.48 20.03
CA ILE A 176 10.88 6.33 20.79
C ILE A 176 10.31 5.31 19.81
N SER A 177 10.85 4.08 19.82
CA SER A 177 10.27 2.99 19.04
C SER A 177 9.37 2.12 19.90
N VAL A 178 8.21 1.73 19.33
CA VAL A 178 7.18 0.95 20.02
C VAL A 178 6.68 -0.17 19.12
N ASP A 179 6.75 -1.41 19.61
CA ASP A 179 6.07 -2.55 18.97
C ASP A 179 4.57 -2.48 19.27
N THR A 180 3.78 -2.18 18.25
CA THR A 180 2.33 -2.00 18.34
C THR A 180 1.53 -3.27 18.02
N LYS A 181 2.22 -4.39 17.78
CA LYS A 181 1.62 -5.68 17.42
C LYS A 181 0.69 -5.55 16.20
N GLU A 182 -0.55 -5.99 16.31
CA GLU A 182 -1.52 -6.00 15.21
C GLU A 182 -2.14 -4.62 14.91
N ALA A 183 -1.89 -3.61 15.74
CA ALA A 183 -2.37 -2.25 15.49
C ALA A 183 -1.38 -1.44 14.64
N MET A 184 -1.87 -0.46 13.86
CA MET A 184 -1.01 0.61 13.31
C MET A 184 -0.35 1.37 14.45
N GLY A 185 -1.09 1.73 15.49
CA GLY A 185 -0.55 2.09 16.80
C GLY A 185 -0.46 3.58 17.09
N ALA A 186 -1.07 4.47 16.29
CA ALA A 186 -0.99 5.92 16.53
C ALA A 186 -1.40 6.33 17.97
N ASN A 187 -2.57 5.88 18.43
CA ASN A 187 -3.05 6.21 19.78
C ASN A 187 -2.18 5.58 20.87
N ILE A 188 -1.70 4.35 20.65
CA ILE A 188 -0.80 3.66 21.57
C ILE A 188 0.47 4.49 21.78
N LEU A 189 1.07 4.88 20.65
CA LEU A 189 2.32 5.63 20.65
C LEU A 189 2.15 7.01 21.29
N ASN A 190 1.12 7.77 20.88
CA ASN A 190 0.88 9.11 21.43
C ASN A 190 0.65 9.06 22.96
N THR A 191 -0.10 8.08 23.47
CA THR A 191 -0.29 7.89 24.92
C THR A 191 1.05 7.65 25.65
N ILE A 192 1.93 6.83 25.07
CA ILE A 192 3.25 6.57 25.63
C ILE A 192 4.12 7.83 25.59
N LEU A 193 4.14 8.53 24.46
CA LEU A 193 4.93 9.75 24.28
C LEU A 193 4.52 10.85 25.25
N GLU A 194 3.22 11.11 25.40
CA GLU A 194 2.68 12.11 26.31
C GLU A 194 3.07 11.81 27.78
N ALA A 195 3.08 10.55 28.18
CA ALA A 195 3.50 10.14 29.54
C ALA A 195 5.01 10.38 29.77
N LEU A 196 5.83 10.32 28.73
CA LEU A 196 7.28 10.51 28.81
C LEU A 196 7.70 11.98 28.78
N VAL A 197 6.81 12.93 28.47
CA VAL A 197 7.15 14.36 28.39
C VAL A 197 7.73 14.87 29.69
N SER A 198 7.00 14.75 30.80
CA SER A 198 7.39 15.34 32.11
C SER A 198 8.75 14.82 32.64
N PRO A 199 9.04 13.51 32.65
CA PRO A 199 10.36 13.04 33.04
C PRO A 199 11.47 13.52 32.10
N ILE A 200 11.23 13.61 30.80
CA ILE A 200 12.23 14.11 29.84
C ILE A 200 12.51 15.61 30.04
N GLU A 201 11.49 16.44 30.25
CA GLU A 201 11.67 17.84 30.60
C GLU A 201 12.48 17.98 31.90
N THR A 202 12.21 17.13 32.88
CA THR A 202 12.87 17.18 34.17
C THR A 202 14.38 16.97 34.07
N PHE A 203 14.84 15.92 33.40
CA PHE A 203 16.27 15.65 33.32
C PHE A 203 17.00 16.49 32.26
N THR A 204 16.31 16.96 31.24
CA THR A 204 16.88 17.87 30.22
C THR A 204 16.87 19.32 30.65
N ASN A 205 16.07 19.69 31.67
CA ASN A 205 15.80 21.09 32.05
C ASN A 205 15.43 21.96 30.85
N GLY A 206 14.76 21.37 29.87
CA GLY A 206 14.24 22.02 28.66
C GLY A 206 12.73 22.00 28.62
N THR A 207 12.16 22.54 27.55
CA THR A 207 10.70 22.63 27.35
C THR A 207 10.27 21.76 26.16
N CYS A 208 9.25 20.94 26.34
CA CYS A 208 8.67 20.14 25.29
C CYS A 208 7.77 21.00 24.38
N ILE A 209 7.95 20.90 23.06
CA ILE A 209 7.10 21.57 22.08
C ILE A 209 6.01 20.63 21.58
N MET A 210 6.37 19.38 21.39
CA MET A 210 5.45 18.34 20.86
C MET A 210 5.89 16.95 21.25
N ALA A 211 4.92 16.06 21.37
CA ALA A 211 5.09 14.63 21.59
C ALA A 211 4.09 13.91 20.68
N ILE A 212 4.56 13.35 19.55
CA ILE A 212 3.68 12.83 18.50
C ILE A 212 4.37 11.69 17.72
N LEU A 213 3.57 10.80 17.13
CA LEU A 213 4.09 9.79 16.21
C LEU A 213 4.75 10.41 14.97
N SER A 214 5.70 9.71 14.38
CA SER A 214 6.22 9.99 13.04
C SER A 214 5.66 9.01 12.02
N ASN A 215 5.28 9.52 10.85
CA ASN A 215 4.88 8.65 9.73
C ASN A 215 6.09 8.06 8.98
N LEU A 216 7.31 8.53 9.25
CA LEU A 216 8.53 7.94 8.72
C LEU A 216 8.91 6.68 9.52
N ALA A 217 8.20 5.58 9.26
CA ALA A 217 8.29 4.33 10.00
C ALA A 217 9.47 3.45 9.50
N THR A 218 10.70 3.92 9.66
CA THR A 218 11.92 3.20 9.22
C THR A 218 12.13 1.87 9.93
N HIS A 219 11.49 1.64 11.07
CA HIS A 219 11.48 0.36 11.79
C HIS A 219 10.31 -0.56 11.40
N SER A 220 9.56 -0.24 10.33
CA SER A 220 8.49 -1.07 9.79
C SER A 220 8.67 -1.34 8.29
N VAL A 221 9.91 -1.37 7.81
CA VAL A 221 10.21 -1.62 6.40
C VAL A 221 9.98 -3.08 6.07
N VAL A 222 9.19 -3.32 5.02
CA VAL A 222 9.03 -4.62 4.38
C VAL A 222 9.78 -4.64 3.06
N THR A 223 10.53 -5.69 2.81
CA THR A 223 11.16 -5.95 1.52
C THR A 223 10.50 -7.14 0.87
N THR A 224 10.01 -6.97 -0.35
CA THR A 224 9.46 -8.03 -1.19
C THR A 224 10.33 -8.26 -2.41
N THR A 225 10.45 -9.51 -2.81
CA THR A 225 11.27 -9.94 -3.96
C THR A 225 10.50 -10.94 -4.81
N CYS A 226 10.64 -10.85 -6.13
CA CYS A 226 10.18 -11.89 -7.05
C CYS A 226 11.27 -12.22 -8.06
N ARG A 227 11.23 -13.44 -8.60
CA ARG A 227 12.17 -13.97 -9.59
C ARG A 227 11.38 -14.47 -10.78
N ILE A 228 11.57 -13.87 -11.96
CA ILE A 228 10.79 -14.17 -13.16
C ILE A 228 11.72 -14.72 -14.25
N PRO A 229 11.64 -16.01 -14.61
CA PRO A 229 12.38 -16.58 -15.73
C PRO A 229 12.04 -15.85 -17.03
N PHE A 230 13.01 -15.73 -17.92
CA PHE A 230 12.84 -15.03 -19.21
C PHE A 230 11.69 -15.60 -20.05
N GLU A 231 11.45 -16.90 -19.98
CA GLU A 231 10.36 -17.59 -20.70
C GLU A 231 8.97 -17.07 -20.28
N GLN A 232 8.82 -16.59 -19.02
CA GLN A 232 7.56 -16.01 -18.53
C GLN A 232 7.35 -14.55 -18.98
N LEU A 233 8.39 -13.91 -19.52
CA LEU A 233 8.33 -12.53 -20.00
C LEU A 233 7.98 -12.45 -21.49
N GLU A 234 8.27 -13.52 -22.25
CA GLU A 234 8.18 -13.58 -23.68
C GLU A 234 6.80 -13.14 -24.22
N THR A 235 6.83 -12.44 -25.35
CA THR A 235 5.64 -12.07 -26.15
C THR A 235 5.75 -12.68 -27.54
N LYS A 236 4.72 -12.52 -28.35
CA LYS A 236 4.72 -13.00 -29.76
C LYS A 236 5.81 -12.35 -30.62
N THR A 237 6.30 -11.17 -30.21
CA THR A 237 7.18 -10.32 -31.04
C THR A 237 8.52 -10.00 -30.40
N ILE A 238 8.67 -10.20 -29.09
CA ILE A 238 9.88 -9.83 -28.34
C ILE A 238 10.27 -10.99 -27.43
N SER A 239 11.55 -11.38 -27.42
CA SER A 239 12.07 -12.42 -26.55
C SER A 239 12.02 -11.99 -25.07
N GLY A 240 11.94 -12.96 -24.16
CA GLY A 240 11.94 -12.69 -22.72
C GLY A 240 13.23 -12.04 -22.23
N GLU A 241 14.38 -12.41 -22.82
CA GLU A 241 15.67 -11.80 -22.53
C GLU A 241 15.70 -10.30 -22.88
N GLU A 242 15.20 -9.95 -24.06
CA GLU A 242 15.15 -8.54 -24.49
C GLU A 242 14.18 -7.73 -23.63
N ILE A 243 13.05 -8.30 -23.21
CA ILE A 243 12.12 -7.64 -22.30
C ILE A 243 12.78 -7.44 -20.92
N ALA A 244 13.47 -8.44 -20.40
CA ALA A 244 14.19 -8.34 -19.11
C ALA A 244 15.23 -7.22 -19.17
N ARG A 245 16.06 -7.18 -20.22
CA ARG A 245 17.08 -6.14 -20.42
C ARG A 245 16.46 -4.73 -20.47
N ARG A 246 15.35 -4.56 -21.17
CA ARG A 246 14.66 -3.26 -21.24
C ARG A 246 14.05 -2.84 -19.91
N ILE A 247 13.52 -3.79 -19.12
CA ILE A 247 12.99 -3.50 -17.77
C ILE A 247 14.13 -3.07 -16.84
N GLU A 248 15.28 -3.76 -16.88
CA GLU A 248 16.48 -3.38 -16.12
C GLU A 248 16.92 -1.95 -16.43
N ILE A 249 17.10 -1.60 -17.71
CA ILE A 249 17.48 -0.26 -18.16
C ILE A 249 16.43 0.79 -17.72
N ALA A 250 15.14 0.47 -17.82
CA ALA A 250 14.07 1.37 -17.37
C ALA A 250 14.09 1.58 -15.84
N SER A 251 14.48 0.54 -15.08
CA SER A 251 14.71 0.63 -13.64
C SER A 251 15.92 1.48 -13.30
N GLU A 252 17.03 1.32 -14.02
CA GLU A 252 18.24 2.15 -13.85
C GLU A 252 17.96 3.63 -14.12
N LEU A 253 17.19 3.95 -15.17
CA LEU A 253 16.79 5.32 -15.45
C LEU A 253 16.02 5.94 -14.26
N SER A 254 15.18 5.19 -13.57
CA SER A 254 14.45 5.70 -12.41
C SER A 254 15.35 6.04 -11.21
N GLN A 255 16.57 5.49 -11.15
CA GLN A 255 17.53 5.75 -10.08
C GLN A 255 18.29 7.07 -10.27
N VAL A 256 18.34 7.59 -11.48
CA VAL A 256 19.14 8.77 -11.85
C VAL A 256 18.30 9.97 -12.28
N ASP A 257 17.01 9.76 -12.58
CA ASP A 257 16.07 10.81 -13.00
C ASP A 257 14.89 10.92 -12.01
N PRO A 258 14.80 12.04 -11.23
CA PRO A 258 13.72 12.24 -10.26
C PRO A 258 12.32 12.33 -10.90
N TYR A 259 12.18 12.82 -12.14
CA TYR A 259 10.90 12.81 -12.85
C TYR A 259 10.43 11.38 -13.13
N ARG A 260 11.38 10.53 -13.55
CA ARG A 260 11.08 9.11 -13.75
C ARG A 260 10.80 8.39 -12.43
N ALA A 261 11.60 8.66 -11.39
CA ALA A 261 11.40 8.10 -10.05
C ALA A 261 10.00 8.42 -9.50
N ALA A 262 9.55 9.67 -9.61
CA ALA A 262 8.22 10.09 -9.14
C ALA A 262 7.09 9.31 -9.82
N THR A 263 7.14 9.16 -11.15
CA THR A 263 6.13 8.40 -11.89
C THR A 263 6.25 6.90 -11.65
N HIS A 264 7.46 6.40 -11.44
CA HIS A 264 7.72 5.00 -11.08
C HIS A 264 7.09 4.65 -9.73
N ASN A 265 7.29 5.50 -8.71
CA ASN A 265 6.75 5.32 -7.38
C ASN A 265 5.22 5.51 -7.34
N LYS A 266 4.66 6.52 -8.07
CA LYS A 266 3.19 6.65 -8.21
C LYS A 266 2.57 5.37 -8.76
N GLY A 267 3.21 4.74 -9.75
CA GLY A 267 2.76 3.46 -10.29
C GLY A 267 2.75 2.33 -9.25
N ILE A 268 3.71 2.30 -8.33
CA ILE A 268 3.75 1.37 -7.20
C ILE A 268 2.61 1.66 -6.22
N MET A 269 2.43 2.94 -5.86
CA MET A 269 1.41 3.37 -4.91
C MET A 269 -0.01 3.11 -5.42
N ASN A 270 -0.27 3.14 -6.73
CA ASN A 270 -1.56 2.70 -7.28
C ASN A 270 -1.99 1.32 -6.77
N GLY A 271 -1.06 0.38 -6.68
CA GLY A 271 -1.33 -0.96 -6.14
C GLY A 271 -1.43 -0.97 -4.63
N ILE A 272 -0.50 -0.30 -3.95
CA ILE A 272 -0.42 -0.25 -2.48
C ILE A 272 -1.66 0.41 -1.91
N ASP A 273 -1.99 1.63 -2.34
CA ASP A 273 -3.12 2.40 -1.82
C ASP A 273 -4.44 1.68 -2.01
N ALA A 274 -4.62 1.04 -3.16
CA ALA A 274 -5.85 0.30 -3.44
C ALA A 274 -6.10 -0.83 -2.42
N VAL A 275 -5.06 -1.51 -1.93
CA VAL A 275 -5.19 -2.54 -0.88
C VAL A 275 -5.30 -1.91 0.50
N VAL A 276 -4.53 -0.85 0.78
CA VAL A 276 -4.56 -0.11 2.06
C VAL A 276 -5.96 0.44 2.31
N ILE A 277 -6.60 1.07 1.30
CA ILE A 277 -7.98 1.56 1.38
C ILE A 277 -8.96 0.41 1.57
N ALA A 278 -8.83 -0.68 0.78
CA ALA A 278 -9.72 -1.84 0.86
C ALA A 278 -9.71 -2.48 2.25
N THR A 279 -8.58 -2.44 2.95
CA THR A 279 -8.40 -3.03 4.30
C THR A 279 -8.65 -2.04 5.44
N GLY A 280 -9.11 -0.81 5.13
CA GLY A 280 -9.46 0.20 6.14
C GLY A 280 -8.26 0.82 6.85
N ASN A 281 -7.07 0.75 6.27
CA ASN A 281 -5.85 1.36 6.78
C ASN A 281 -5.67 2.82 6.30
N ASP A 282 -4.78 3.56 6.92
CA ASP A 282 -4.51 4.96 6.60
C ASP A 282 -3.52 5.09 5.43
N TRP A 283 -4.07 5.23 4.22
CA TRP A 283 -3.27 5.40 3.00
C TRP A 283 -2.41 6.67 3.01
N ARG A 284 -2.84 7.76 3.67
CA ARG A 284 -2.09 9.01 3.75
C ARG A 284 -0.82 8.86 4.58
N ALA A 285 -0.90 8.10 5.68
CA ALA A 285 0.26 7.78 6.49
C ALA A 285 1.27 6.92 5.72
N ILE A 286 0.77 5.95 4.92
CA ILE A 286 1.62 5.10 4.06
C ILE A 286 2.29 5.93 2.97
N GLU A 287 1.56 6.78 2.25
CA GLU A 287 2.10 7.69 1.24
C GLU A 287 3.19 8.60 1.83
N ALA A 288 2.89 9.30 2.93
CA ALA A 288 3.84 10.21 3.57
C ALA A 288 5.13 9.48 4.00
N GLY A 289 5.00 8.33 4.64
CA GLY A 289 6.13 7.51 5.08
C GLY A 289 6.95 6.97 3.92
N ALA A 290 6.31 6.49 2.88
CA ALA A 290 6.97 5.94 1.69
C ALA A 290 7.80 7.03 0.95
N HIS A 291 7.20 8.18 0.67
CA HIS A 291 7.91 9.25 -0.05
C HIS A 291 9.02 9.89 0.80
N ALA A 292 8.84 10.02 2.11
CA ALA A 292 9.92 10.43 3.01
C ALA A 292 11.06 9.40 3.02
N TYR A 293 10.74 8.10 3.06
CA TYR A 293 11.74 7.04 3.00
C TYR A 293 12.56 7.07 1.70
N ALA A 294 11.93 7.39 0.57
CA ALA A 294 12.61 7.53 -0.72
C ALA A 294 13.67 8.64 -0.75
N THR A 295 13.69 9.57 0.21
CA THR A 295 14.63 10.71 0.26
C THR A 295 15.75 10.55 1.29
N LEU A 296 15.77 9.47 2.07
CA LEU A 296 16.73 9.29 3.18
C LEU A 296 18.20 9.40 2.76
N ASN A 297 18.52 9.07 1.50
CA ASN A 297 19.88 9.19 0.95
C ASN A 297 20.17 10.57 0.31
N GLY A 298 19.35 11.57 0.59
CA GLY A 298 19.51 12.94 0.10
C GLY A 298 18.95 13.22 -1.29
N THR A 299 18.53 12.19 -2.04
CA THR A 299 17.84 12.31 -3.34
C THR A 299 16.63 11.40 -3.40
N TYR A 300 15.61 11.84 -4.14
CA TYR A 300 14.40 11.03 -4.29
C TYR A 300 14.68 9.79 -5.15
N GLN A 301 14.49 8.60 -4.57
CA GLN A 301 14.81 7.31 -5.16
C GLN A 301 13.56 6.46 -5.45
N PRO A 302 13.61 5.53 -6.42
CA PRO A 302 12.55 4.53 -6.62
C PRO A 302 12.50 3.55 -5.43
N PHE A 303 11.27 3.10 -5.08
CA PHE A 303 11.08 2.06 -4.06
C PHE A 303 11.51 0.67 -4.52
N SER A 304 11.55 0.45 -5.83
CA SER A 304 11.87 -0.85 -6.43
C SER A 304 13.11 -0.79 -7.31
N LYS A 305 13.75 -1.96 -7.46
CA LYS A 305 14.84 -2.20 -8.40
C LYS A 305 14.58 -3.48 -9.17
N TRP A 306 14.93 -3.45 -10.47
CA TRP A 306 14.88 -4.62 -11.34
C TRP A 306 16.27 -4.84 -11.95
N TYR A 307 16.73 -6.09 -11.91
CA TYR A 307 18.04 -6.47 -12.46
C TYR A 307 18.03 -7.90 -12.97
N ILE A 308 18.92 -8.21 -13.91
CA ILE A 308 19.10 -9.55 -14.44
C ILE A 308 20.10 -10.30 -13.56
N HIS A 309 19.71 -11.49 -13.13
CA HIS A 309 20.61 -12.44 -12.44
C HIS A 309 21.17 -13.46 -13.44
N ASP A 310 22.37 -14.01 -13.17
CA ASP A 310 23.13 -14.91 -14.06
C ASP A 310 22.37 -16.15 -14.54
N ASP A 311 21.31 -16.55 -13.83
CA ASP A 311 20.46 -17.71 -14.17
C ASP A 311 19.36 -17.40 -15.21
N LYS A 312 19.49 -16.36 -16.01
CA LYS A 312 18.46 -15.91 -16.98
C LYS A 312 17.11 -15.60 -16.31
N VAL A 313 17.19 -14.92 -15.20
CA VAL A 313 16.05 -14.53 -14.37
C VAL A 313 16.05 -13.02 -14.17
N LEU A 314 14.90 -12.39 -14.41
CA LEU A 314 14.67 -11.01 -13.99
C LEU A 314 14.27 -11.02 -12.50
N VAL A 315 15.01 -10.31 -11.67
CA VAL A 315 14.73 -10.16 -10.23
C VAL A 315 14.19 -8.76 -9.97
N GLY A 316 13.04 -8.71 -9.32
CA GLY A 316 12.47 -7.46 -8.80
C GLY A 316 12.52 -7.44 -7.28
N THR A 317 12.92 -6.30 -6.71
CA THR A 317 12.89 -6.03 -5.27
C THR A 317 12.20 -4.70 -5.00
N LEU A 318 11.45 -4.63 -3.90
CA LEU A 318 10.83 -3.40 -3.41
C LEU A 318 10.99 -3.35 -1.90
N SER A 319 11.46 -2.21 -1.37
CA SER A 319 11.57 -1.96 0.07
C SER A 319 10.81 -0.69 0.43
N ILE A 320 9.87 -0.80 1.37
CA ILE A 320 8.98 0.31 1.72
C ILE A 320 8.52 0.20 3.18
N PRO A 321 8.41 1.32 3.92
CA PRO A 321 7.74 1.32 5.22
C PRO A 321 6.25 0.96 5.07
N MET A 322 5.79 0.00 5.88
CA MET A 322 4.40 -0.47 5.82
C MET A 322 3.81 -0.60 7.23
N PRO A 323 3.63 0.51 7.96
CA PRO A 323 3.08 0.52 9.31
C PRO A 323 1.54 0.42 9.28
N ILE A 324 1.01 -0.67 8.78
CA ILE A 324 -0.43 -0.94 8.72
C ILE A 324 -0.90 -1.74 9.96
N GLY A 325 -2.20 -1.85 10.15
CA GLY A 325 -2.79 -2.70 11.19
C GLY A 325 -3.86 -3.63 10.65
N THR A 326 -4.22 -4.62 11.46
CA THR A 326 -5.35 -5.53 11.24
C THR A 326 -6.45 -5.35 12.28
N VAL A 327 -6.22 -4.47 13.24
CA VAL A 327 -7.17 -4.14 14.32
C VAL A 327 -7.21 -2.63 14.56
N GLY A 328 -8.33 -2.16 15.09
CA GLY A 328 -8.54 -0.76 15.46
C GLY A 328 -9.03 0.13 14.30
N GLY A 329 -9.25 1.41 14.60
CA GLY A 329 -9.72 2.38 13.63
C GLY A 329 -11.01 1.97 12.90
N SER A 330 -11.09 2.28 11.60
CA SER A 330 -12.24 1.95 10.74
C SER A 330 -12.35 0.46 10.40
N ILE A 331 -11.31 -0.34 10.61
CA ILE A 331 -11.28 -1.77 10.26
C ILE A 331 -12.44 -2.53 10.94
N ALA A 332 -12.67 -2.27 12.23
CA ALA A 332 -13.68 -2.96 13.02
C ALA A 332 -15.12 -2.54 12.72
N ILE A 333 -15.33 -1.39 12.09
CA ILE A 333 -16.67 -0.80 11.91
C ILE A 333 -17.11 -0.70 10.44
N HIS A 334 -16.17 -0.76 9.49
CA HIS A 334 -16.46 -0.65 8.05
C HIS A 334 -16.74 -2.04 7.44
N PRO A 335 -17.97 -2.33 6.96
CA PRO A 335 -18.33 -3.68 6.49
C PRO A 335 -17.45 -4.21 5.35
N ALA A 336 -17.05 -3.33 4.41
CA ALA A 336 -16.19 -3.73 3.30
C ALA A 336 -14.75 -4.03 3.77
N ALA A 337 -14.22 -3.29 4.77
CA ALA A 337 -12.91 -3.59 5.33
C ALA A 337 -12.90 -4.93 6.06
N GLN A 338 -13.93 -5.22 6.85
CA GLN A 338 -14.10 -6.54 7.50
C GLN A 338 -14.17 -7.68 6.46
N PHE A 339 -14.92 -7.49 5.36
CA PHE A 339 -14.94 -8.43 4.26
C PHE A 339 -13.55 -8.60 3.62
N ALA A 340 -12.82 -7.52 3.42
CA ALA A 340 -11.48 -7.54 2.85
C ALA A 340 -10.50 -8.36 3.71
N HIS A 341 -10.53 -8.19 5.03
CA HIS A 341 -9.71 -8.99 5.95
C HIS A 341 -10.08 -10.47 5.91
N GLU A 342 -11.37 -10.81 5.90
CA GLU A 342 -11.83 -12.21 5.82
C GLU A 342 -11.50 -12.83 4.45
N LEU A 343 -11.63 -12.07 3.35
CA LEU A 343 -11.21 -12.50 2.00
C LEU A 343 -9.72 -12.82 1.94
N LEU A 344 -8.89 -12.07 2.68
CA LEU A 344 -7.47 -12.29 2.86
C LEU A 344 -7.13 -13.39 3.88
N MET A 345 -8.13 -14.15 4.37
CA MET A 345 -7.97 -15.18 5.40
C MET A 345 -7.49 -14.64 6.76
N ASN A 346 -7.86 -13.39 7.11
CA ASN A 346 -7.50 -12.70 8.35
C ASN A 346 -5.98 -12.71 8.63
N PRO A 347 -5.15 -12.12 7.76
CA PRO A 347 -3.71 -12.11 7.92
C PRO A 347 -3.32 -11.35 9.18
N SER A 348 -2.18 -11.68 9.77
CA SER A 348 -1.51 -10.80 10.72
C SER A 348 -1.06 -9.49 10.05
N ALA A 349 -0.78 -8.46 10.83
CA ALA A 349 -0.31 -7.18 10.29
C ALA A 349 1.00 -7.35 9.47
N LYS A 350 1.86 -8.28 9.87
CA LYS A 350 3.08 -8.62 9.13
C LYS A 350 2.77 -9.27 7.77
N GLU A 351 1.85 -10.21 7.74
CA GLU A 351 1.40 -10.85 6.48
C GLU A 351 0.68 -9.85 5.58
N LEU A 352 -0.18 -8.99 6.13
CA LEU A 352 -0.86 -7.95 5.35
C LEU A 352 0.15 -6.97 4.74
N ALA A 353 1.16 -6.52 5.49
CA ALA A 353 2.23 -5.69 4.97
C ALA A 353 2.99 -6.36 3.81
N ALA A 354 3.26 -7.66 3.93
CA ALA A 354 3.89 -8.46 2.90
C ALA A 354 3.03 -8.56 1.62
N ILE A 355 1.72 -8.75 1.76
CA ILE A 355 0.76 -8.80 0.65
C ILE A 355 0.71 -7.44 -0.07
N ILE A 356 0.56 -6.34 0.69
CA ILE A 356 0.48 -4.99 0.14
C ILE A 356 1.75 -4.63 -0.65
N ALA A 357 2.94 -4.87 -0.07
CA ALA A 357 4.21 -4.60 -0.75
C ALA A 357 4.37 -5.46 -2.03
N SER A 358 3.90 -6.71 -2.01
CA SER A 358 3.93 -7.60 -3.17
C SER A 358 3.01 -7.13 -4.30
N ILE A 359 1.83 -6.60 -3.98
CA ILE A 359 0.95 -5.93 -4.96
C ILE A 359 1.64 -4.70 -5.56
N GLY A 360 2.33 -3.89 -4.74
CA GLY A 360 3.10 -2.74 -5.22
C GLY A 360 4.18 -3.16 -6.24
N LEU A 361 4.94 -4.22 -5.95
CA LEU A 361 5.96 -4.74 -6.87
C LEU A 361 5.34 -5.32 -8.15
N ALA A 362 4.21 -6.05 -8.04
CA ALA A 362 3.48 -6.57 -9.20
C ALA A 362 2.95 -5.45 -10.10
N GLN A 363 2.42 -4.39 -9.49
CA GLN A 363 1.92 -3.19 -10.18
C GLN A 363 3.05 -2.51 -10.97
N ASN A 364 4.21 -2.34 -10.34
CA ASN A 364 5.40 -1.78 -10.97
C ASN A 364 5.90 -2.64 -12.13
N PHE A 365 6.00 -3.96 -11.94
CA PHE A 365 6.39 -4.91 -12.98
C PHE A 365 5.49 -4.80 -14.21
N ALA A 366 4.16 -4.81 -14.01
CA ALA A 366 3.20 -4.73 -15.10
C ALA A 366 3.33 -3.41 -15.89
N ALA A 367 3.54 -2.30 -15.17
CA ALA A 367 3.74 -0.99 -15.78
C ALA A 367 5.05 -0.93 -16.59
N LEU A 368 6.17 -1.40 -16.03
CA LEU A 368 7.46 -1.44 -16.72
C LEU A 368 7.39 -2.34 -17.96
N LYS A 369 6.81 -3.55 -17.84
CA LYS A 369 6.64 -4.45 -18.98
C LYS A 369 5.83 -3.80 -20.10
N ALA A 370 4.73 -3.12 -19.77
CA ALA A 370 3.92 -2.41 -20.76
C ALA A 370 4.70 -1.28 -21.43
N LEU A 371 5.44 -0.48 -20.68
CA LEU A 371 6.26 0.64 -21.19
C LEU A 371 7.31 0.18 -22.21
N VAL A 372 7.97 -0.95 -21.94
CA VAL A 372 9.09 -1.43 -22.75
C VAL A 372 8.68 -2.37 -23.89
N THR A 373 7.37 -2.69 -24.00
CA THR A 373 6.81 -3.54 -25.07
C THR A 373 5.82 -2.77 -25.94
N ASP A 374 4.52 -2.90 -25.68
CA ASP A 374 3.44 -2.35 -26.51
C ASP A 374 3.14 -0.86 -26.25
N GLY A 375 3.67 -0.30 -25.17
CA GLY A 375 3.33 1.03 -24.63
C GLY A 375 2.04 1.03 -23.80
N ILE A 376 1.95 1.96 -22.86
CA ILE A 376 0.82 2.04 -21.91
C ILE A 376 -0.50 2.33 -22.63
N GLN A 377 -0.49 3.20 -23.64
CA GLN A 377 -1.71 3.63 -24.32
C GLN A 377 -2.48 2.48 -24.99
N LYS A 378 -1.77 1.52 -25.60
CA LYS A 378 -2.41 0.39 -26.28
C LYS A 378 -3.14 -0.55 -25.32
N GLY A 379 -2.59 -0.77 -24.12
CA GLY A 379 -3.23 -1.57 -23.08
C GLY A 379 -4.45 -0.89 -22.44
N HIS A 380 -4.42 0.44 -22.32
CA HIS A 380 -5.47 1.25 -21.68
C HIS A 380 -6.64 1.59 -22.62
N MET A 381 -6.44 1.48 -23.95
CA MET A 381 -7.37 1.93 -24.97
C MET A 381 -8.80 1.39 -24.78
N ASN A 382 -8.96 0.11 -24.54
CA ASN A 382 -10.29 -0.51 -24.37
C ASN A 382 -11.01 -0.06 -23.07
N LEU A 383 -10.28 0.24 -22.02
CA LEU A 383 -10.86 0.70 -20.74
C LEU A 383 -11.19 2.18 -20.81
N GLN A 384 -10.35 2.98 -21.44
CA GLN A 384 -10.59 4.39 -21.68
C GLN A 384 -11.79 4.63 -22.59
N VAL A 385 -11.97 3.79 -23.64
CA VAL A 385 -13.17 3.82 -24.49
C VAL A 385 -14.44 3.57 -23.69
N LYS A 386 -14.44 2.60 -22.76
CA LYS A 386 -15.61 2.35 -21.90
C LYS A 386 -15.96 3.56 -21.05
N SER A 387 -14.97 4.19 -20.43
CA SER A 387 -15.16 5.41 -19.64
C SER A 387 -15.71 6.56 -20.50
N LEU A 388 -15.16 6.77 -21.70
CA LEU A 388 -15.64 7.77 -22.64
C LEU A 388 -17.07 7.47 -23.13
N ALA A 389 -17.43 6.20 -23.34
CA ALA A 389 -18.77 5.77 -23.72
C ALA A 389 -19.79 6.12 -22.62
N LEU A 390 -19.48 5.83 -21.36
CA LEU A 390 -20.32 6.21 -20.22
C LEU A 390 -20.46 7.73 -20.12
N THR A 391 -19.36 8.49 -20.30
CA THR A 391 -19.38 9.95 -20.30
C THR A 391 -20.23 10.51 -21.45
N ALA A 392 -20.26 9.82 -22.60
CA ALA A 392 -21.12 10.16 -23.73
C ALA A 392 -22.60 9.79 -23.51
N GLY A 393 -22.95 9.12 -22.43
CA GLY A 393 -24.31 8.69 -22.11
C GLY A 393 -24.72 7.39 -22.81
N ALA A 394 -23.76 6.51 -23.12
CA ALA A 394 -24.04 5.18 -23.65
C ALA A 394 -24.61 4.26 -22.57
N THR A 395 -25.55 3.39 -22.95
CA THR A 395 -26.05 2.31 -22.09
C THR A 395 -25.05 1.15 -22.00
N GLU A 396 -25.18 0.28 -21.00
CA GLU A 396 -24.32 -0.91 -20.88
C GLU A 396 -24.36 -1.82 -22.11
N GLU A 397 -25.49 -1.87 -22.80
CA GLU A 397 -25.69 -2.67 -24.03
C GLU A 397 -24.98 -2.09 -25.24
N GLU A 398 -24.82 -0.75 -25.31
CA GLU A 398 -24.17 -0.03 -26.40
C GLU A 398 -22.63 -0.06 -26.29
N ILE A 399 -22.09 -0.16 -25.07
CA ILE A 399 -20.64 -0.10 -24.82
C ILE A 399 -19.82 -1.12 -25.61
N PRO A 400 -20.20 -2.42 -25.71
CA PRO A 400 -19.42 -3.39 -26.50
C PRO A 400 -19.29 -3.02 -27.98
N GLN A 401 -20.34 -2.48 -28.58
CA GLN A 401 -20.36 -2.04 -29.99
C GLN A 401 -19.49 -0.79 -30.18
N ILE A 402 -19.58 0.17 -29.28
CA ILE A 402 -18.72 1.38 -29.29
C ILE A 402 -17.25 0.98 -29.18
N VAL A 403 -16.89 0.09 -28.24
CA VAL A 403 -15.52 -0.41 -28.08
C VAL A 403 -15.01 -1.07 -29.37
N GLN A 404 -15.85 -1.80 -30.08
CA GLN A 404 -15.45 -2.41 -31.34
C GLN A 404 -15.21 -1.38 -32.44
N LEU A 405 -16.11 -0.44 -32.67
CA LEU A 405 -16.00 0.61 -33.66
C LEU A 405 -14.84 1.59 -33.39
N MET A 406 -14.54 1.84 -32.13
CA MET A 406 -13.41 2.68 -31.73
C MET A 406 -12.04 2.09 -32.08
N LYS A 407 -11.90 0.77 -32.25
CA LYS A 407 -10.63 0.14 -32.65
C LYS A 407 -10.20 0.55 -34.08
N GLU A 408 -11.14 0.96 -34.89
CA GLU A 408 -10.92 1.39 -36.29
C GLU A 408 -10.67 2.91 -36.38
N GLN A 409 -10.82 3.65 -35.26
CA GLN A 409 -10.68 5.09 -35.26
C GLN A 409 -9.23 5.54 -34.97
N LYS A 410 -8.82 6.65 -35.60
CA LYS A 410 -7.49 7.25 -35.40
C LYS A 410 -7.37 8.05 -34.10
N HIS A 411 -8.47 8.57 -33.57
CA HIS A 411 -8.51 9.45 -32.42
C HIS A 411 -9.43 8.91 -31.33
N LEU A 412 -8.89 8.83 -30.12
CA LEU A 412 -9.58 8.33 -28.94
C LEU A 412 -10.02 9.53 -28.09
N ASN A 413 -11.18 10.09 -28.42
CA ASN A 413 -11.73 11.23 -27.68
C ASN A 413 -13.27 11.15 -27.59
N LEU A 414 -13.83 11.98 -26.71
CA LEU A 414 -15.27 12.02 -26.46
C LEU A 414 -16.10 12.32 -27.71
N GLU A 415 -15.64 13.22 -28.56
CA GLU A 415 -16.33 13.62 -29.80
C GLU A 415 -16.48 12.43 -30.77
N THR A 416 -15.44 11.61 -30.92
CA THR A 416 -15.49 10.41 -31.75
C THR A 416 -16.47 9.38 -31.17
N VAL A 417 -16.48 9.20 -29.85
CA VAL A 417 -17.44 8.30 -29.19
C VAL A 417 -18.87 8.79 -29.34
N GLN A 418 -19.12 10.11 -29.21
CA GLN A 418 -20.45 10.69 -29.43
C GLN A 418 -20.95 10.46 -30.84
N LYS A 419 -20.10 10.68 -31.87
CA LYS A 419 -20.46 10.40 -33.28
C LYS A 419 -20.79 8.91 -33.51
N ILE A 420 -20.03 8.01 -32.90
CA ILE A 420 -20.33 6.58 -32.96
C ILE A 420 -21.66 6.27 -32.28
N LEU A 421 -21.89 6.83 -31.09
CA LEU A 421 -23.14 6.65 -30.34
C LEU A 421 -24.36 7.12 -31.14
N GLU A 422 -24.24 8.28 -31.79
CA GLU A 422 -25.28 8.81 -32.70
C GLU A 422 -25.52 7.87 -33.90
N SER A 423 -24.49 7.21 -34.40
CA SER A 423 -24.59 6.34 -35.58
C SER A 423 -25.20 4.98 -35.26
N ILE A 424 -25.18 4.52 -34.02
CA ILE A 424 -25.73 3.22 -33.62
C ILE A 424 -27.14 3.33 -33.02
N ARG A 425 -27.61 4.55 -32.74
CA ARG A 425 -28.98 4.89 -32.33
C ARG A 425 -29.83 5.26 -33.56
#